data_46d4faa612878ea2881af7fff74aed3f
#
_entry.id   46d4faa612878ea2881af7fff74aed3f
#
_cell.length_a   1.000
_cell.length_b   1.000
_cell.length_c   1.000
_cell.angle_alpha   90.00
_cell.angle_beta   90.00
_cell.angle_gamma   90.00
#
_symmetry.space_group_name_H-M   'P 1'
#
loop_
_entity.id
_entity.type
_entity.pdbx_description
1 polymer ?
#
loop_
_entity_poly.entity_id
_entity_poly.type
_entity_poly.pdbx_seq_one_letter_code
_entity_poly.pdbx_strand_id
1 'polypeptide(L)'
;ENNHEIVPVLNKIDLPAAEPERVQAQIEEVIGIDASGAIQTSAKSGIGIEEVLESLIERLPPPNGDENAPLQALLVDSWYDAYLGVIVLVRVIHGRLQKGMKARLMATGSQHLIEQVGIFTPKLEKTNSLGPGELGYFTASIKDVAETRVGDTLTDDKNPTAQALEGFKPAIPVVFCGLFPVDAADFEDLRESLARLKLNDASFAYETESSAALGFGFRCGFLGLLHMEIIQQRLEREFNLDLITTAPSVIYHVFRADGTKVEVHNPVDLPDPLHTDRIEEPWIKATILVPDDFLGQVLKLCEERRGVQINLTYAGNRAMVQYELPLNEVVFDFYDRLK
;
A
#
# COMPACT_ATOMS: atom_id res chain seq x y z
N GLU A 1 15.81 -13.33 -0.76
CA GLU A 1 16.18 -12.99 0.63
C GLU A 1 15.25 -13.68 1.64
N ASN A 2 13.95 -13.83 1.32
CA ASN A 2 12.94 -14.40 2.25
C ASN A 2 12.72 -15.92 2.08
N ASN A 3 13.52 -16.58 1.25
CA ASN A 3 13.44 -18.03 0.97
C ASN A 3 12.02 -18.48 0.54
N HIS A 4 11.35 -17.68 -0.28
CA HIS A 4 10.07 -18.05 -0.86
C HIS A 4 10.25 -19.04 -2.00
N GLU A 5 9.33 -20.00 -2.12
CA GLU A 5 9.20 -20.82 -3.33
C GLU A 5 8.67 -19.94 -4.47
N ILE A 6 9.32 -20.01 -5.64
CA ILE A 6 8.99 -19.19 -6.80
C ILE A 6 8.59 -20.09 -7.96
N VAL A 7 7.41 -19.83 -8.52
CA VAL A 7 6.90 -20.49 -9.71
C VAL A 7 6.93 -19.50 -10.87
N PRO A 8 7.90 -19.57 -11.79
CA PRO A 8 7.94 -18.69 -12.94
C PRO A 8 6.84 -19.05 -13.95
N VAL A 9 6.11 -18.03 -14.43
CA VAL A 9 5.03 -18.17 -15.41
C VAL A 9 5.22 -17.16 -16.53
N LEU A 10 5.23 -17.63 -17.78
CA LEU A 10 5.37 -16.81 -18.98
C LEU A 10 4.00 -16.60 -19.61
N ASN A 11 3.39 -15.45 -19.42
CA ASN A 11 2.07 -15.15 -19.95
C ASN A 11 2.13 -14.50 -21.33
N LYS A 12 0.97 -14.49 -22.04
CA LYS A 12 0.77 -13.91 -23.37
C LYS A 12 1.51 -14.66 -24.50
N ILE A 13 1.67 -15.98 -24.38
CA ILE A 13 2.30 -16.79 -25.43
C ILE A 13 1.48 -16.87 -26.72
N ASP A 14 0.23 -16.45 -26.70
CA ASP A 14 -0.65 -16.33 -27.86
C ASP A 14 -0.28 -15.18 -28.81
N LEU A 15 0.58 -14.27 -28.38
CA LEU A 15 1.01 -13.16 -29.23
C LEU A 15 2.06 -13.61 -30.25
N PRO A 16 1.97 -13.14 -31.53
CA PRO A 16 2.96 -13.47 -32.57
C PRO A 16 4.40 -13.07 -32.24
N ALA A 17 4.58 -12.07 -31.36
CA ALA A 17 5.88 -11.59 -30.90
C ALA A 17 6.33 -12.23 -29.59
N ALA A 18 5.65 -13.29 -29.13
CA ALA A 18 6.07 -14.00 -27.92
C ALA A 18 7.36 -14.77 -28.18
N GLU A 19 8.34 -14.58 -27.32
CA GLU A 19 9.66 -15.26 -27.36
C GLU A 19 9.93 -15.94 -26.01
N PRO A 20 9.24 -17.05 -25.67
CA PRO A 20 9.34 -17.67 -24.35
C PRO A 20 10.77 -18.06 -23.97
N GLU A 21 11.52 -18.64 -24.89
CA GLU A 21 12.91 -19.09 -24.66
C GLU A 21 13.84 -17.91 -24.31
N ARG A 22 13.69 -16.78 -25.02
CA ARG A 22 14.46 -15.57 -24.72
C ARG A 22 14.12 -15.00 -23.34
N VAL A 23 12.84 -15.01 -22.98
CA VAL A 23 12.39 -14.51 -21.67
C VAL A 23 12.86 -15.43 -20.54
N GLN A 24 12.87 -16.77 -20.73
CA GLN A 24 13.45 -17.73 -19.79
C GLN A 24 14.93 -17.41 -19.54
N ALA A 25 15.72 -17.28 -20.60
CA ALA A 25 17.13 -16.93 -20.48
C ALA A 25 17.32 -15.59 -19.73
N GLN A 26 16.47 -14.57 -19.99
CA GLN A 26 16.53 -13.32 -19.26
C GLN A 26 16.21 -13.47 -17.77
N ILE A 27 15.25 -14.32 -17.39
CA ILE A 27 14.95 -14.60 -15.98
C ILE A 27 16.17 -15.23 -15.29
N GLU A 28 16.82 -16.18 -15.93
CA GLU A 28 18.02 -16.85 -15.40
C GLU A 28 19.21 -15.90 -15.28
N GLU A 29 19.48 -15.12 -16.33
CA GLU A 29 20.64 -14.19 -16.35
C GLU A 29 20.46 -12.99 -15.43
N VAL A 30 19.25 -12.40 -15.37
CA VAL A 30 19.02 -11.12 -14.68
C VAL A 30 18.56 -11.32 -13.23
N ILE A 31 17.69 -12.31 -13.00
CA ILE A 31 17.09 -12.56 -11.69
C ILE A 31 17.84 -13.67 -10.94
N GLY A 32 18.51 -14.56 -11.66
CA GLY A 32 19.24 -15.69 -11.07
C GLY A 32 18.33 -16.82 -10.56
N ILE A 33 17.13 -16.94 -11.12
CA ILE A 33 16.16 -17.99 -10.77
C ILE A 33 16.12 -19.00 -11.91
N ASP A 34 16.14 -20.30 -11.60
CA ASP A 34 15.93 -21.35 -12.59
C ASP A 34 14.54 -21.20 -13.24
N ALA A 35 14.52 -20.88 -14.52
CA ALA A 35 13.32 -20.74 -15.33
C ALA A 35 13.09 -21.89 -16.30
N SER A 36 13.89 -22.96 -16.24
CA SER A 36 13.75 -24.14 -17.13
C SER A 36 12.38 -24.80 -17.01
N GLY A 37 11.75 -24.74 -15.83
CA GLY A 37 10.40 -25.20 -15.55
C GLY A 37 9.33 -24.12 -15.64
N ALA A 38 9.58 -22.98 -16.29
CA ALA A 38 8.60 -21.91 -16.42
C ALA A 38 7.37 -22.33 -17.24
N ILE A 39 6.18 -22.14 -16.67
CA ILE A 39 4.93 -22.54 -17.30
C ILE A 39 4.52 -21.48 -18.33
N GLN A 40 4.28 -21.92 -19.55
CA GLN A 40 3.86 -21.04 -20.64
C GLN A 40 2.34 -20.92 -20.66
N THR A 41 1.82 -19.70 -20.58
CA THR A 41 0.38 -19.45 -20.45
C THR A 41 -0.14 -18.39 -21.39
N SER A 42 -1.43 -18.42 -21.65
CA SER A 42 -2.20 -17.31 -22.17
C SER A 42 -3.48 -17.17 -21.37
N ALA A 43 -3.54 -16.21 -20.48
CA ALA A 43 -4.75 -15.92 -19.71
C ALA A 43 -5.96 -15.57 -20.63
N LYS A 44 -5.68 -15.00 -21.82
CA LYS A 44 -6.71 -14.65 -22.82
C LYS A 44 -7.34 -15.88 -23.45
N SER A 45 -6.56 -16.89 -23.79
CA SER A 45 -7.02 -18.10 -24.49
C SER A 45 -7.22 -19.31 -23.55
N GLY A 46 -6.83 -19.20 -22.28
CA GLY A 46 -6.91 -20.27 -21.29
C GLY A 46 -5.79 -21.30 -21.35
N ILE A 47 -4.81 -21.14 -22.24
CA ILE A 47 -3.67 -22.06 -22.35
C ILE A 47 -2.83 -22.01 -21.09
N GLY A 48 -2.43 -23.17 -20.57
CA GLY A 48 -1.49 -23.33 -19.45
C GLY A 48 -2.04 -22.93 -18.07
N ILE A 49 -3.33 -22.59 -17.95
CA ILE A 49 -3.91 -22.14 -16.67
C ILE A 49 -4.02 -23.31 -15.68
N GLU A 50 -4.44 -24.50 -16.15
CA GLU A 50 -4.54 -25.69 -15.32
C GLU A 50 -3.17 -26.12 -14.79
N GLU A 51 -2.13 -26.08 -15.64
CA GLU A 51 -0.75 -26.40 -15.29
C GLU A 51 -0.19 -25.43 -14.22
N VAL A 52 -0.57 -24.15 -14.27
CA VAL A 52 -0.21 -23.19 -13.20
C VAL A 52 -0.85 -23.58 -11.88
N LEU A 53 -2.16 -23.89 -11.87
CA LEU A 53 -2.87 -24.26 -10.65
C LEU A 53 -2.32 -25.56 -10.05
N GLU A 54 -2.07 -26.58 -10.86
CA GLU A 54 -1.46 -27.83 -10.40
C GLU A 54 -0.05 -27.60 -9.83
N SER A 55 0.78 -26.81 -10.54
CA SER A 55 2.13 -26.48 -10.06
C SER A 55 2.11 -25.74 -8.72
N LEU A 56 1.14 -24.85 -8.48
CA LEU A 56 0.97 -24.20 -7.18
C LEU A 56 0.66 -25.21 -6.06
N ILE A 57 -0.23 -26.18 -6.34
CA ILE A 57 -0.60 -27.23 -5.37
C ILE A 57 0.60 -28.15 -5.07
N GLU A 58 1.38 -28.51 -6.09
CA GLU A 58 2.51 -29.43 -5.94
C GLU A 58 3.73 -28.79 -5.28
N ARG A 59 4.01 -27.52 -5.59
CA ARG A 59 5.28 -26.88 -5.20
C ARG A 59 5.19 -26.05 -3.94
N LEU A 60 4.02 -25.42 -3.67
CA LEU A 60 3.91 -24.57 -2.50
C LEU A 60 3.67 -25.40 -1.23
N PRO A 61 4.42 -25.14 -0.14
CA PRO A 61 4.19 -25.84 1.12
C PRO A 61 2.83 -25.44 1.72
N PRO A 62 2.12 -26.37 2.37
CA PRO A 62 0.88 -26.03 3.08
C PRO A 62 1.16 -25.10 4.26
N PRO A 63 0.17 -24.33 4.71
CA PRO A 63 0.29 -23.48 5.89
C PRO A 63 0.67 -24.29 7.14
N ASN A 64 1.63 -23.80 7.92
CA ASN A 64 2.04 -24.40 9.18
C ASN A 64 1.28 -23.72 10.34
N GLY A 65 0.26 -24.37 10.88
CA GLY A 65 -0.49 -23.85 12.01
C GLY A 65 -1.00 -24.95 12.93
N ASP A 66 -1.08 -24.66 14.23
CA ASP A 66 -1.67 -25.57 15.22
C ASP A 66 -3.11 -25.15 15.51
N GLU A 67 -4.06 -26.01 15.17
CA GLU A 67 -5.49 -25.79 15.38
C GLU A 67 -5.87 -25.76 16.87
N ASN A 68 -5.10 -26.42 17.74
CA ASN A 68 -5.37 -26.51 19.17
C ASN A 68 -4.70 -25.40 19.98
N ALA A 69 -3.86 -24.58 19.35
CA ALA A 69 -3.26 -23.42 20.00
C ALA A 69 -4.30 -22.30 20.25
N PRO A 70 -4.03 -21.33 21.11
CA PRO A 70 -4.83 -20.12 21.23
C PRO A 70 -5.00 -19.42 19.87
N LEU A 71 -6.18 -18.85 19.61
CA LEU A 71 -6.42 -18.13 18.37
C LEU A 71 -5.41 -17.03 18.16
N GLN A 72 -4.77 -17.04 17.01
CA GLN A 72 -3.88 -16.00 16.54
C GLN A 72 -4.16 -15.75 15.07
N ALA A 73 -4.86 -14.67 14.75
CA ALA A 73 -5.22 -14.30 13.39
C ALA A 73 -4.74 -12.88 13.07
N LEU A 74 -4.15 -12.71 11.89
CA LEU A 74 -3.68 -11.41 11.41
C LEU A 74 -4.84 -10.69 10.73
N LEU A 75 -5.11 -9.46 11.14
CA LEU A 75 -6.04 -8.57 10.45
C LEU A 75 -5.37 -8.03 9.19
N VAL A 76 -5.89 -8.42 8.03
CA VAL A 76 -5.29 -8.11 6.72
C VAL A 76 -5.90 -6.85 6.14
N ASP A 77 -7.23 -6.69 6.28
CA ASP A 77 -7.98 -5.54 5.76
C ASP A 77 -9.29 -5.35 6.52
N SER A 78 -9.90 -4.18 6.39
CA SER A 78 -11.24 -3.92 6.90
C SER A 78 -11.91 -2.82 6.08
N TRP A 79 -13.23 -2.96 5.88
CA TRP A 79 -14.03 -1.96 5.17
C TRP A 79 -15.44 -1.89 5.73
N TYR A 80 -16.11 -0.80 5.46
CA TYR A 80 -17.49 -0.59 5.88
C TYR A 80 -18.47 -1.05 4.79
N ASP A 81 -19.42 -1.90 5.19
CA ASP A 81 -20.58 -2.30 4.40
C ASP A 81 -21.84 -1.72 5.01
N ALA A 82 -22.72 -1.14 4.19
CA ALA A 82 -23.93 -0.47 4.67
C ALA A 82 -24.93 -1.42 5.39
N TYR A 83 -24.86 -2.72 5.14
CA TYR A 83 -25.77 -3.73 5.71
C TYR A 83 -25.13 -4.55 6.82
N LEU A 84 -23.84 -4.83 6.72
CA LEU A 84 -23.13 -5.73 7.63
C LEU A 84 -22.27 -4.97 8.66
N GLY A 85 -22.15 -3.64 8.52
CA GLY A 85 -21.21 -2.85 9.31
C GLY A 85 -19.77 -3.07 8.85
N VAL A 86 -18.82 -3.02 9.76
CA VAL A 86 -17.41 -3.28 9.43
C VAL A 86 -17.20 -4.78 9.19
N ILE A 87 -16.74 -5.09 7.98
CA ILE A 87 -16.26 -6.42 7.60
C ILE A 87 -14.75 -6.45 7.78
N VAL A 88 -14.25 -7.42 8.52
CA VAL A 88 -12.83 -7.56 8.83
C VAL A 88 -12.29 -8.81 8.16
N LEU A 89 -11.29 -8.63 7.29
CA LEU A 89 -10.57 -9.71 6.62
C LEU A 89 -9.42 -10.18 7.50
N VAL A 90 -9.36 -11.47 7.78
CA VAL A 90 -8.32 -12.06 8.63
C VAL A 90 -7.71 -13.30 8.00
N ARG A 91 -6.41 -13.50 8.29
CA ARG A 91 -5.71 -14.75 8.05
C ARG A 91 -5.46 -15.44 9.39
N VAL A 92 -5.99 -16.63 9.57
CA VAL A 92 -5.74 -17.42 10.77
C VAL A 92 -4.35 -18.07 10.67
N ILE A 93 -3.53 -17.88 11.69
CA ILE A 93 -2.19 -18.47 11.79
C ILE A 93 -2.23 -19.70 12.70
N HIS A 94 -2.82 -19.54 13.90
CA HIS A 94 -3.01 -20.62 14.87
C HIS A 94 -4.42 -20.56 15.44
N GLY A 95 -4.86 -21.68 15.99
CA GLY A 95 -6.18 -21.77 16.60
C GLY A 95 -7.32 -21.76 15.59
N ARG A 96 -8.51 -21.43 16.07
CA ARG A 96 -9.73 -21.41 15.25
C ARG A 96 -10.57 -20.18 15.59
N LEU A 97 -10.95 -19.42 14.57
CA LEU A 97 -11.94 -18.34 14.69
C LEU A 97 -13.33 -18.92 14.46
N GLN A 98 -14.28 -18.68 15.37
CA GLN A 98 -15.62 -19.24 15.33
C GLN A 98 -16.69 -18.18 15.56
N LYS A 99 -17.85 -18.39 14.96
CA LYS A 99 -19.07 -17.63 15.27
C LYS A 99 -19.43 -17.79 16.74
N GLY A 100 -19.82 -16.69 17.40
CA GLY A 100 -20.19 -16.65 18.82
C GLY A 100 -19.02 -16.55 19.79
N MET A 101 -17.76 -16.57 19.30
CA MET A 101 -16.57 -16.33 20.09
C MET A 101 -16.49 -14.85 20.49
N LYS A 102 -16.05 -14.59 21.71
CA LYS A 102 -15.63 -13.24 22.12
C LYS A 102 -14.17 -13.09 21.82
N ALA A 103 -13.85 -12.26 20.83
CA ALA A 103 -12.50 -12.01 20.37
C ALA A 103 -12.00 -10.65 20.84
N ARG A 104 -10.68 -10.50 20.93
CA ARG A 104 -9.97 -9.28 21.33
C ARG A 104 -8.97 -8.90 20.25
N LEU A 105 -8.93 -7.62 19.89
CA LEU A 105 -7.87 -7.01 19.10
C LEU A 105 -6.73 -6.60 20.04
N MET A 106 -5.51 -7.07 19.77
CA MET A 106 -4.40 -6.93 20.76
C MET A 106 -3.84 -5.51 20.81
N ALA A 107 -3.80 -4.79 19.68
CA ALA A 107 -3.25 -3.43 19.65
C ALA A 107 -4.20 -2.39 20.26
N THR A 108 -5.51 -2.52 20.03
CA THR A 108 -6.51 -1.59 20.56
C THR A 108 -7.06 -2.03 21.91
N GLY A 109 -6.97 -3.34 22.23
CA GLY A 109 -7.58 -3.94 23.40
C GLY A 109 -9.10 -4.08 23.30
N SER A 110 -9.70 -3.71 22.18
CA SER A 110 -11.15 -3.76 21.96
C SER A 110 -11.66 -5.20 21.89
N GLN A 111 -12.85 -5.45 22.44
CA GLN A 111 -13.46 -6.76 22.54
C GLN A 111 -14.76 -6.80 21.76
N HIS A 112 -14.91 -7.80 20.91
CA HIS A 112 -16.05 -7.93 20.03
C HIS A 112 -16.62 -9.36 20.05
N LEU A 113 -17.94 -9.47 19.98
CA LEU A 113 -18.61 -10.77 19.79
C LEU A 113 -18.67 -11.06 18.28
N ILE A 114 -18.07 -12.17 17.85
CA ILE A 114 -18.07 -12.60 16.44
C ILE A 114 -19.47 -13.05 16.07
N GLU A 115 -20.15 -12.28 15.22
CA GLU A 115 -21.54 -12.55 14.79
C GLU A 115 -21.59 -13.47 13.58
N GLN A 116 -20.66 -13.28 12.65
CA GLN A 116 -20.58 -14.06 11.43
C GLN A 116 -19.12 -14.29 11.07
N VAL A 117 -18.85 -15.49 10.52
CA VAL A 117 -17.57 -15.88 9.91
C VAL A 117 -17.86 -16.36 8.51
N GLY A 118 -16.95 -16.13 7.55
CA GLY A 118 -17.13 -16.59 6.18
C GLY A 118 -15.88 -16.45 5.33
N ILE A 119 -16.01 -16.85 4.08
CA ILE A 119 -14.97 -16.81 3.04
C ILE A 119 -15.48 -16.06 1.80
N PHE A 120 -14.60 -15.81 0.84
CA PHE A 120 -14.92 -15.23 -0.47
C PHE A 120 -14.76 -16.29 -1.57
N THR A 121 -15.85 -16.53 -2.38
CA THR A 121 -15.89 -17.56 -3.44
C THR A 121 -16.52 -17.11 -4.78
N PRO A 122 -16.28 -16.01 -5.41
CA PRO A 122 -15.83 -14.68 -5.02
C PRO A 122 -16.84 -13.89 -4.17
N LYS A 123 -18.06 -14.36 -4.04
CA LYS A 123 -19.09 -13.77 -3.17
C LYS A 123 -18.85 -14.19 -1.72
N LEU A 124 -19.41 -13.40 -0.81
CA LEU A 124 -19.41 -13.72 0.61
C LEU A 124 -20.19 -15.00 0.88
N GLU A 125 -19.51 -16.02 1.37
CA GLU A 125 -20.13 -17.28 1.84
C GLU A 125 -19.90 -17.44 3.34
N LYS A 126 -20.97 -17.76 4.06
CA LYS A 126 -20.93 -17.97 5.50
C LYS A 126 -20.36 -19.34 5.82
N THR A 127 -19.43 -19.37 6.78
CA THR A 127 -18.91 -20.60 7.36
C THR A 127 -19.12 -20.59 8.88
N ASN A 128 -18.88 -21.71 9.54
CA ASN A 128 -18.96 -21.78 11.01
C ASN A 128 -17.66 -21.37 11.67
N SER A 129 -16.55 -21.57 11.00
CA SER A 129 -15.21 -21.29 11.53
C SER A 129 -14.18 -21.12 10.42
N LEU A 130 -13.02 -20.54 10.80
CA LEU A 130 -11.79 -20.50 10.02
C LEU A 130 -10.66 -21.14 10.85
N GLY A 131 -9.90 -22.03 10.25
CA GLY A 131 -8.75 -22.72 10.84
C GLY A 131 -7.41 -22.16 10.35
N PRO A 132 -6.28 -22.73 10.80
CA PRO A 132 -4.95 -22.30 10.42
C PRO A 132 -4.73 -22.30 8.90
N GLY A 133 -4.14 -21.20 8.39
CA GLY A 133 -3.89 -20.98 6.98
C GLY A 133 -5.07 -20.42 6.19
N GLU A 134 -6.29 -20.49 6.72
CA GLU A 134 -7.47 -19.97 6.05
C GLU A 134 -7.53 -18.44 6.10
N LEU A 135 -7.90 -17.85 4.96
CA LEU A 135 -8.23 -16.45 4.78
C LEU A 135 -9.76 -16.31 4.69
N GLY A 136 -10.32 -15.46 5.51
CA GLY A 136 -11.75 -15.23 5.50
C GLY A 136 -12.12 -13.94 6.23
N TYR A 137 -13.38 -13.72 6.43
CA TYR A 137 -13.89 -12.51 7.08
C TYR A 137 -14.71 -12.83 8.33
N PHE A 138 -14.82 -11.83 9.18
CA PHE A 138 -15.81 -11.82 10.24
C PHE A 138 -16.54 -10.47 10.32
N THR A 139 -17.73 -10.49 10.93
CA THR A 139 -18.46 -9.29 11.37
C THR A 139 -18.73 -9.37 12.86
N ALA A 140 -18.75 -8.22 13.53
CA ALA A 140 -18.84 -8.16 14.98
C ALA A 140 -19.50 -6.86 15.49
N SER A 141 -20.48 -6.32 14.75
CA SER A 141 -21.15 -5.03 15.06
C SER A 141 -20.18 -3.87 15.34
N ILE A 142 -19.00 -3.91 14.72
CA ILE A 142 -18.02 -2.81 14.79
C ILE A 142 -18.58 -1.65 13.96
N LYS A 143 -18.61 -0.45 14.55
CA LYS A 143 -19.22 0.72 13.91
C LYS A 143 -18.22 1.61 13.21
N ASP A 144 -16.96 1.57 13.63
CA ASP A 144 -15.88 2.41 13.11
C ASP A 144 -14.72 1.54 12.65
N VAL A 145 -14.30 1.71 11.39
CA VAL A 145 -13.11 1.02 10.83
C VAL A 145 -11.84 1.38 11.61
N ALA A 146 -11.79 2.55 12.23
CA ALA A 146 -10.66 2.95 13.06
C ALA A 146 -10.42 2.03 14.28
N GLU A 147 -11.44 1.27 14.71
CA GLU A 147 -11.27 0.25 15.74
C GLU A 147 -10.54 -1.00 15.23
N THR A 148 -10.47 -1.21 13.91
CA THR A 148 -9.86 -2.36 13.26
C THR A 148 -8.59 -1.96 12.53
N ARG A 149 -7.48 -1.91 13.26
CA ARG A 149 -6.19 -1.53 12.68
C ARG A 149 -5.63 -2.67 11.84
N VAL A 150 -5.36 -2.40 10.57
CA VAL A 150 -4.68 -3.35 9.67
C VAL A 150 -3.31 -3.75 10.25
N GLY A 151 -3.01 -5.04 10.26
CA GLY A 151 -1.83 -5.61 10.90
C GLY A 151 -1.99 -5.95 12.37
N ASP A 152 -3.16 -5.67 13.00
CA ASP A 152 -3.44 -6.08 14.37
C ASP A 152 -3.64 -7.61 14.48
N THR A 153 -3.49 -8.13 15.67
CA THR A 153 -3.72 -9.54 16.01
C THR A 153 -5.05 -9.71 16.69
N LEU A 154 -5.89 -10.57 16.12
CA LEU A 154 -7.13 -11.03 16.72
C LEU A 154 -6.85 -12.30 17.53
N THR A 155 -7.34 -12.33 18.78
CA THR A 155 -7.21 -13.49 19.69
C THR A 155 -8.52 -13.78 20.43
N ASP A 156 -8.62 -14.97 21.04
CA ASP A 156 -9.75 -15.29 21.94
C ASP A 156 -9.63 -14.50 23.24
N ASP A 157 -10.68 -13.82 23.65
CA ASP A 157 -10.69 -13.06 24.93
C ASP A 157 -10.56 -13.94 26.16
N LYS A 158 -11.03 -15.20 26.10
CA LYS A 158 -10.96 -16.16 27.20
C LYS A 158 -9.61 -16.88 27.31
N ASN A 159 -8.96 -17.11 26.16
CA ASN A 159 -7.68 -17.80 26.07
C ASN A 159 -6.78 -17.04 25.10
N PRO A 160 -6.31 -15.85 25.48
CA PRO A 160 -5.54 -15.01 24.56
C PRO A 160 -4.15 -15.58 24.27
N THR A 161 -3.68 -15.37 23.04
CA THR A 161 -2.27 -15.64 22.72
C THR A 161 -1.36 -14.71 23.51
N ALA A 162 -0.17 -15.22 23.86
CA ALA A 162 0.80 -14.45 24.64
C ALA A 162 1.53 -13.37 23.82
N GLN A 163 1.62 -13.56 22.50
CA GLN A 163 2.37 -12.67 21.60
C GLN A 163 1.51 -12.25 20.43
N ALA A 164 1.54 -10.94 20.12
CA ALA A 164 0.98 -10.45 18.88
C ALA A 164 1.83 -10.89 17.68
N LEU A 165 1.20 -11.06 16.53
CA LEU A 165 1.89 -11.25 15.26
C LEU A 165 2.71 -10.01 14.93
N GLU A 166 3.81 -10.20 14.20
CA GLU A 166 4.49 -9.10 13.55
C GLU A 166 3.56 -8.54 12.47
N GLY A 167 2.91 -7.43 12.80
CA GLY A 167 1.93 -6.79 11.94
C GLY A 167 2.56 -6.06 10.75
N PHE A 168 1.73 -5.38 10.00
CA PHE A 168 2.22 -4.49 8.95
C PHE A 168 2.75 -3.18 9.54
N LYS A 169 3.80 -2.62 8.92
CA LYS A 169 4.25 -1.27 9.26
C LYS A 169 3.12 -0.29 8.95
N PRO A 170 2.83 0.67 9.84
CA PRO A 170 1.84 1.69 9.56
C PRO A 170 2.16 2.40 8.25
N ALA A 171 1.16 2.55 7.40
CA ALA A 171 1.28 3.36 6.20
C ALA A 171 1.39 4.83 6.61
N ILE A 172 2.50 5.46 6.29
CA ILE A 172 2.77 6.87 6.60
C ILE A 172 2.65 7.66 5.29
N PRO A 173 1.79 8.68 5.23
CA PRO A 173 1.74 9.56 4.07
C PRO A 173 3.08 10.25 3.83
N VAL A 174 3.50 10.31 2.57
CA VAL A 174 4.79 10.90 2.16
C VAL A 174 4.61 12.04 1.15
N VAL A 175 3.45 12.11 0.49
CA VAL A 175 3.08 13.16 -0.46
C VAL A 175 1.85 13.88 0.06
N PHE A 176 1.87 15.20 0.03
CA PHE A 176 0.80 16.04 0.55
C PHE A 176 0.35 17.03 -0.53
N CYS A 177 -0.95 17.25 -0.66
CA CYS A 177 -1.51 18.34 -1.46
C CYS A 177 -2.77 18.90 -0.82
N GLY A 178 -3.11 20.13 -1.19
CA GLY A 178 -4.40 20.74 -0.84
C GLY A 178 -5.46 20.32 -1.86
N LEU A 179 -6.62 19.92 -1.38
CA LEU A 179 -7.83 19.69 -2.18
C LEU A 179 -8.85 20.76 -1.82
N PHE A 180 -9.25 21.56 -2.81
CA PHE A 180 -10.20 22.65 -2.65
C PHE A 180 -11.36 22.46 -3.62
N PRO A 181 -12.61 22.64 -3.18
CA PRO A 181 -13.73 22.61 -4.12
C PRO A 181 -13.69 23.83 -5.04
N VAL A 182 -14.08 23.68 -6.30
CA VAL A 182 -14.20 24.79 -7.25
C VAL A 182 -15.28 25.77 -6.80
N ASP A 183 -16.42 25.27 -6.30
CA ASP A 183 -17.46 26.06 -5.66
C ASP A 183 -17.32 25.94 -4.13
N ALA A 184 -17.25 27.08 -3.45
CA ALA A 184 -17.15 27.11 -1.98
C ALA A 184 -18.36 26.48 -1.27
N ALA A 185 -19.51 26.38 -1.95
CA ALA A 185 -20.69 25.69 -1.43
C ALA A 185 -20.47 24.20 -1.23
N ASP A 186 -19.58 23.57 -2.02
CA ASP A 186 -19.30 22.13 -1.98
C ASP A 186 -18.31 21.73 -0.87
N PHE A 187 -17.89 22.67 -0.01
CA PHE A 187 -16.93 22.37 1.07
C PHE A 187 -17.44 21.27 2.03
N GLU A 188 -18.71 21.34 2.42
CA GLU A 188 -19.30 20.33 3.31
C GLU A 188 -19.43 18.99 2.62
N ASP A 189 -19.79 18.95 1.34
CA ASP A 189 -19.87 17.73 0.54
C ASP A 189 -18.49 17.10 0.37
N LEU A 190 -17.44 17.91 0.18
CA LEU A 190 -16.05 17.43 0.15
C LEU A 190 -15.65 16.83 1.51
N ARG A 191 -16.00 17.47 2.63
CA ARG A 191 -15.72 16.97 3.97
C ARG A 191 -16.35 15.60 4.20
N GLU A 192 -17.64 15.45 3.87
CA GLU A 192 -18.34 14.18 4.01
C GLU A 192 -17.76 13.10 3.10
N SER A 193 -17.41 13.45 1.86
CA SER A 193 -16.83 12.53 0.89
C SER A 193 -15.46 12.01 1.33
N LEU A 194 -14.60 12.90 1.86
CA LEU A 194 -13.31 12.53 2.45
C LEU A 194 -13.49 11.58 3.65
N ALA A 195 -14.47 11.88 4.52
CA ALA A 195 -14.78 11.00 5.66
C ALA A 195 -15.24 9.60 5.20
N ARG A 196 -16.09 9.52 4.17
CA ARG A 196 -16.54 8.25 3.59
C ARG A 196 -15.40 7.47 2.93
N LEU A 197 -14.52 8.15 2.19
CA LEU A 197 -13.34 7.51 1.60
C LEU A 197 -12.40 6.95 2.67
N LYS A 198 -12.20 7.69 3.76
CA LYS A 198 -11.33 7.27 4.86
C LYS A 198 -11.82 6.02 5.58
N LEU A 199 -13.14 5.75 5.58
CA LEU A 199 -13.69 4.49 6.11
C LEU A 199 -13.15 3.26 5.37
N ASN A 200 -12.81 3.41 4.09
CA ASN A 200 -12.32 2.32 3.24
C ASN A 200 -10.86 2.44 2.86
N ASP A 201 -10.18 3.49 3.31
CA ASP A 201 -8.75 3.72 3.08
C ASP A 201 -8.11 4.37 4.30
N ALA A 202 -7.62 3.55 5.21
CA ALA A 202 -6.97 4.00 6.43
C ALA A 202 -5.60 4.68 6.19
N SER A 203 -5.03 4.52 4.99
CA SER A 203 -3.67 5.00 4.66
C SER A 203 -3.64 6.49 4.28
N PHE A 204 -4.80 7.07 3.97
CA PHE A 204 -4.90 8.48 3.63
C PHE A 204 -5.27 9.33 4.86
N ALA A 205 -4.64 10.49 4.98
CA ALA A 205 -4.89 11.44 6.06
C ALA A 205 -5.39 12.77 5.49
N TYR A 206 -6.24 13.48 6.21
CA TYR A 206 -6.67 14.82 5.83
C TYR A 206 -6.93 15.70 7.07
N GLU A 207 -6.70 16.99 6.90
CA GLU A 207 -6.98 18.05 7.86
C GLU A 207 -7.53 19.27 7.14
N THR A 208 -8.25 20.12 7.85
CA THR A 208 -8.78 21.37 7.26
C THR A 208 -7.65 22.31 6.92
N GLU A 209 -7.72 22.91 5.74
CA GLU A 209 -6.78 23.93 5.27
C GLU A 209 -7.56 25.15 4.77
N SER A 210 -6.96 26.33 4.90
CA SER A 210 -7.49 27.55 4.32
C SER A 210 -6.45 28.24 3.46
N SER A 211 -6.85 28.69 2.28
CA SER A 211 -6.03 29.44 1.35
C SER A 211 -6.64 30.80 1.08
N ALA A 212 -5.83 31.85 1.11
CA ALA A 212 -6.31 33.20 0.78
C ALA A 212 -6.84 33.31 -0.66
N ALA A 213 -6.36 32.45 -1.57
CA ALA A 213 -6.76 32.44 -2.97
C ALA A 213 -7.89 31.44 -3.27
N LEU A 214 -7.94 30.30 -2.59
CA LEU A 214 -8.82 29.18 -2.91
C LEU A 214 -9.94 28.97 -1.86
N GLY A 215 -9.92 29.72 -0.75
CA GLY A 215 -10.88 29.58 0.33
C GLY A 215 -10.59 28.39 1.25
N PHE A 216 -11.66 27.70 1.69
CA PHE A 216 -11.55 26.54 2.58
C PHE A 216 -11.44 25.25 1.78
N GLY A 217 -10.58 24.35 2.24
CA GLY A 217 -10.32 23.03 1.66
C GLY A 217 -9.71 22.09 2.67
N PHE A 218 -9.04 21.07 2.17
CA PHE A 218 -8.38 20.07 3.01
C PHE A 218 -6.96 19.82 2.52
N ARG A 219 -6.02 19.79 3.44
CA ARG A 219 -4.69 19.24 3.21
C ARG A 219 -4.78 17.74 3.38
N CYS A 220 -4.41 17.02 2.32
CA CYS A 220 -4.48 15.57 2.27
C CYS A 220 -3.08 14.97 2.15
N GLY A 221 -2.85 13.88 2.88
CA GLY A 221 -1.61 13.10 2.85
C GLY A 221 -1.83 11.74 2.22
N PHE A 222 -0.93 11.33 1.30
CA PHE A 222 -1.03 10.15 0.47
C PHE A 222 0.25 9.33 0.51
N LEU A 223 0.17 8.03 0.20
CA LEU A 223 1.32 7.11 0.12
C LEU A 223 2.25 7.42 -1.08
N GLY A 224 1.77 8.16 -2.05
CA GLY A 224 2.50 8.55 -3.26
C GLY A 224 1.58 9.19 -4.29
N LEU A 225 2.11 9.54 -5.45
CA LEU A 225 1.37 10.22 -6.51
C LEU A 225 0.20 9.39 -7.03
N LEU A 226 0.41 8.10 -7.30
CA LEU A 226 -0.66 7.22 -7.78
C LEU A 226 -1.82 7.14 -6.79
N HIS A 227 -1.52 7.07 -5.50
CA HIS A 227 -2.56 7.07 -4.45
C HIS A 227 -3.33 8.40 -4.45
N MET A 228 -2.63 9.53 -4.59
CA MET A 228 -3.24 10.86 -4.71
C MET A 228 -4.19 10.94 -5.91
N GLU A 229 -3.76 10.48 -7.09
CA GLU A 229 -4.58 10.47 -8.29
C GLU A 229 -5.82 9.57 -8.16
N ILE A 230 -5.68 8.41 -7.52
CA ILE A 230 -6.81 7.50 -7.27
C ILE A 230 -7.85 8.17 -6.36
N ILE A 231 -7.43 8.76 -5.25
CA ILE A 231 -8.34 9.44 -4.32
C ILE A 231 -9.02 10.63 -5.00
N GLN A 232 -8.28 11.44 -5.76
CA GLN A 232 -8.85 12.54 -6.51
C GLN A 232 -9.90 12.05 -7.53
N GLN A 233 -9.59 11.06 -8.34
CA GLN A 233 -10.53 10.50 -9.32
C GLN A 233 -11.77 9.88 -8.65
N ARG A 234 -11.63 9.30 -7.48
CA ARG A 234 -12.77 8.78 -6.71
C ARG A 234 -13.68 9.91 -6.22
N LEU A 235 -13.10 11.00 -5.68
CA LEU A 235 -13.87 12.18 -5.27
C LEU A 235 -14.64 12.78 -6.45
N GLU A 236 -14.01 12.88 -7.61
CA GLU A 236 -14.66 13.41 -8.83
C GLU A 236 -15.76 12.48 -9.36
N ARG A 237 -15.50 11.16 -9.45
CA ARG A 237 -16.42 10.21 -10.11
C ARG A 237 -17.50 9.64 -9.19
N GLU A 238 -17.16 9.31 -7.94
CA GLU A 238 -18.10 8.69 -7.01
C GLU A 238 -18.97 9.72 -6.29
N PHE A 239 -18.42 10.93 -6.05
CA PHE A 239 -19.08 11.99 -5.28
C PHE A 239 -19.42 13.22 -6.13
N ASN A 240 -19.05 13.22 -7.42
CA ASN A 240 -19.36 14.29 -8.36
C ASN A 240 -18.87 15.68 -7.90
N LEU A 241 -17.64 15.72 -7.36
CA LEU A 241 -17.00 16.94 -6.88
C LEU A 241 -16.04 17.48 -7.93
N ASP A 242 -16.11 18.79 -8.20
CA ASP A 242 -15.12 19.51 -9.00
C ASP A 242 -14.04 20.08 -8.06
N LEU A 243 -12.78 19.64 -8.24
CA LEU A 243 -11.70 19.92 -7.31
C LEU A 243 -10.53 20.68 -7.94
N ILE A 244 -9.96 21.60 -7.19
CA ILE A 244 -8.65 22.20 -7.44
C ILE A 244 -7.65 21.51 -6.55
N THR A 245 -6.61 20.91 -7.16
CA THR A 245 -5.51 20.25 -6.46
C THR A 245 -4.28 21.15 -6.50
N THR A 246 -3.68 21.42 -5.34
CA THR A 246 -2.39 22.13 -5.31
C THR A 246 -1.26 21.21 -5.74
N ALA A 247 -0.11 21.79 -6.14
CA ALA A 247 1.08 21.00 -6.42
C ALA A 247 1.46 20.11 -5.23
N PRO A 248 1.81 18.83 -5.46
CA PRO A 248 2.24 17.94 -4.39
C PRO A 248 3.50 18.47 -3.70
N SER A 249 3.56 18.28 -2.39
CA SER A 249 4.66 18.73 -1.53
C SER A 249 5.05 17.64 -0.53
N VAL A 250 6.17 17.84 0.13
CA VAL A 250 6.69 16.98 1.20
C VAL A 250 6.77 17.74 2.51
N ILE A 251 6.93 17.03 3.64
CA ILE A 251 7.12 17.65 4.94
C ILE A 251 8.60 17.98 5.12
N TYR A 252 8.88 19.24 5.53
CA TYR A 252 10.20 19.68 5.95
C TYR A 252 10.30 19.70 7.47
N HIS A 253 11.45 19.27 8.00
CA HIS A 253 11.76 19.40 9.42
C HIS A 253 12.64 20.61 9.63
N VAL A 254 12.13 21.62 10.32
CA VAL A 254 12.88 22.85 10.64
C VAL A 254 13.31 22.79 12.10
N PHE A 255 14.61 22.89 12.32
CA PHE A 255 15.22 22.99 13.64
C PHE A 255 15.49 24.46 13.95
N ARG A 256 14.97 24.94 15.07
CA ARG A 256 15.20 26.30 15.53
C ARG A 256 16.49 26.39 16.35
N ALA A 257 17.02 27.59 16.48
CA ALA A 257 18.21 27.88 17.29
C ALA A 257 18.07 27.51 18.78
N ASP A 258 16.81 27.41 19.29
CA ASP A 258 16.49 26.95 20.65
C ASP A 258 16.44 25.43 20.80
N GLY A 259 16.72 24.66 19.71
CA GLY A 259 16.68 23.20 19.68
C GLY A 259 15.30 22.59 19.42
N THR A 260 14.25 23.39 19.27
CA THR A 260 12.92 22.87 18.94
C THR A 260 12.84 22.43 17.48
N LYS A 261 12.18 21.27 17.23
CA LYS A 261 11.88 20.76 15.88
C LYS A 261 10.44 21.13 15.53
N VAL A 262 10.25 21.74 14.35
CA VAL A 262 8.94 22.07 13.78
C VAL A 262 8.78 21.32 12.46
N GLU A 263 7.65 20.67 12.25
CA GLU A 263 7.26 20.10 10.98
C GLU A 263 6.54 21.15 10.14
N VAL A 264 7.11 21.45 8.97
CA VAL A 264 6.55 22.47 8.06
C VAL A 264 5.92 21.75 6.88
N HIS A 265 4.62 21.91 6.78
CA HIS A 265 3.80 21.33 5.74
C HIS A 265 3.49 22.33 4.62
N ASN A 266 3.41 23.61 4.96
CA ASN A 266 3.14 24.69 4.03
C ASN A 266 4.29 25.72 4.08
N PRO A 267 4.79 26.20 2.94
CA PRO A 267 5.82 27.23 2.90
C PRO A 267 5.50 28.49 3.69
N VAL A 268 4.22 28.82 3.85
CA VAL A 268 3.76 29.98 4.64
C VAL A 268 4.11 29.84 6.13
N ASP A 269 4.19 28.61 6.63
CA ASP A 269 4.48 28.29 8.03
C ASP A 269 5.98 28.21 8.32
N LEU A 270 6.83 28.49 7.32
CA LEU A 270 8.28 28.45 7.48
C LEU A 270 8.71 29.52 8.52
N PRO A 271 9.40 29.12 9.60
CA PRO A 271 9.92 30.04 10.58
C PRO A 271 10.90 31.04 9.97
N ASP A 272 11.02 32.21 10.62
CA ASP A 272 12.00 33.24 10.23
C ASP A 272 13.42 32.63 10.14
N PRO A 273 14.14 32.84 9.05
CA PRO A 273 15.52 32.37 8.87
C PRO A 273 16.45 32.74 10.04
N LEU A 274 16.24 33.87 10.70
CA LEU A 274 17.04 34.31 11.85
C LEU A 274 16.92 33.37 13.07
N HIS A 275 15.83 32.61 13.17
CA HIS A 275 15.56 31.66 14.25
C HIS A 275 15.71 30.20 13.81
N THR A 276 16.13 29.97 12.58
CA THR A 276 16.30 28.65 11.99
C THR A 276 17.77 28.24 12.01
N ASP A 277 18.07 27.09 12.65
CA ASP A 277 19.41 26.50 12.66
C ASP A 277 19.66 25.68 11.38
N ARG A 278 18.73 24.75 11.06
CA ARG A 278 18.80 23.91 9.86
C ARG A 278 17.42 23.46 9.41
N ILE A 279 17.33 23.10 8.13
CA ILE A 279 16.15 22.52 7.51
C ILE A 279 16.54 21.15 6.95
N GLU A 280 15.76 20.13 7.28
CA GLU A 280 15.90 18.78 6.76
C GLU A 280 14.74 18.46 5.82
N GLU A 281 15.04 17.83 4.70
CA GLU A 281 14.07 17.34 3.72
C GLU A 281 14.14 15.81 3.61
N PRO A 282 13.01 15.12 3.29
CA PRO A 282 13.03 13.68 3.09
C PRO A 282 13.74 13.29 1.80
N TRP A 283 14.56 12.25 1.89
CA TRP A 283 15.28 11.66 0.76
C TRP A 283 14.80 10.22 0.54
N ILE A 284 14.81 9.79 -0.71
CA ILE A 284 14.49 8.42 -1.12
C ILE A 284 15.71 7.74 -1.75
N LYS A 285 15.77 6.42 -1.64
CA LYS A 285 16.66 5.59 -2.43
C LYS A 285 15.88 5.06 -3.64
N ALA A 286 16.28 5.50 -4.83
CA ALA A 286 15.71 5.08 -6.10
C ALA A 286 16.59 4.02 -6.77
N THR A 287 16.01 2.93 -7.25
CA THR A 287 16.68 1.95 -8.11
C THR A 287 16.02 2.00 -9.49
N ILE A 288 16.79 2.37 -10.50
CA ILE A 288 16.32 2.54 -11.88
C ILE A 288 17.00 1.50 -12.75
N LEU A 289 16.21 0.69 -13.42
CA LEU A 289 16.68 -0.28 -14.40
C LEU A 289 16.38 0.25 -15.82
N VAL A 290 17.42 0.52 -16.59
CA VAL A 290 17.31 1.20 -17.88
C VAL A 290 18.18 0.51 -18.94
N PRO A 291 17.75 0.44 -20.23
CA PRO A 291 18.63 0.01 -21.32
C PRO A 291 19.84 0.92 -21.41
N ASP A 292 21.01 0.36 -21.75
CA ASP A 292 22.29 1.09 -21.77
C ASP A 292 22.25 2.34 -22.66
N ASP A 293 21.54 2.30 -23.77
CA ASP A 293 21.36 3.42 -24.71
C ASP A 293 20.74 4.68 -24.06
N PHE A 294 19.93 4.51 -23.02
CA PHE A 294 19.27 5.61 -22.30
C PHE A 294 19.94 5.97 -20.96
N LEU A 295 21.00 5.25 -20.57
CA LEU A 295 21.68 5.45 -19.28
C LEU A 295 22.10 6.91 -19.08
N GLY A 296 22.74 7.52 -20.10
CA GLY A 296 23.23 8.91 -20.00
C GLY A 296 22.11 9.93 -19.73
N GLN A 297 20.92 9.72 -20.30
CA GLN A 297 19.78 10.61 -20.08
C GLN A 297 19.21 10.47 -18.67
N VAL A 298 19.18 9.24 -18.14
CA VAL A 298 18.74 8.98 -16.76
C VAL A 298 19.71 9.55 -15.74
N LEU A 299 21.02 9.38 -15.94
CA LEU A 299 22.04 9.98 -15.07
C LEU A 299 21.90 11.50 -15.01
N LYS A 300 21.77 12.14 -16.19
CA LYS A 300 21.56 13.58 -16.28
C LYS A 300 20.28 14.04 -15.58
N LEU A 301 19.17 13.33 -15.77
CA LEU A 301 17.91 13.62 -15.07
C LEU A 301 18.08 13.57 -13.56
N CYS A 302 18.72 12.53 -13.03
CA CYS A 302 18.97 12.38 -11.59
C CYS A 302 19.88 13.50 -11.05
N GLU A 303 20.92 13.89 -11.78
CA GLU A 303 21.81 15.01 -11.42
C GLU A 303 21.06 16.35 -11.40
N GLU A 304 20.24 16.65 -12.42
CA GLU A 304 19.39 17.85 -12.47
C GLU A 304 18.43 17.93 -11.27
N ARG A 305 18.06 16.79 -10.70
CA ARG A 305 17.19 16.65 -9.52
C ARG A 305 17.97 16.50 -8.21
N ARG A 306 19.17 17.03 -8.13
CA ARG A 306 20.03 17.01 -6.94
C ARG A 306 20.36 15.60 -6.43
N GLY A 307 20.25 14.57 -7.30
CA GLY A 307 20.49 13.19 -6.93
C GLY A 307 21.96 12.89 -6.69
N VAL A 308 22.21 12.00 -5.75
CA VAL A 308 23.54 11.46 -5.45
C VAL A 308 23.60 10.01 -5.89
N GLN A 309 24.47 9.69 -6.85
CA GLN A 309 24.65 8.32 -7.32
C GLN A 309 25.33 7.47 -6.23
N ILE A 310 24.67 6.35 -5.87
CA ILE A 310 25.18 5.39 -4.88
C ILE A 310 25.90 4.25 -5.57
N ASN A 311 25.27 3.69 -6.62
CA ASN A 311 25.79 2.51 -7.30
C ASN A 311 25.38 2.49 -8.77
N LEU A 312 26.18 1.83 -9.60
CA LEU A 312 25.87 1.50 -10.98
C LEU A 312 26.38 0.09 -11.26
N THR A 313 25.47 -0.80 -11.59
CA THR A 313 25.76 -2.17 -11.98
C THR A 313 25.04 -2.53 -13.27
N TYR A 314 25.47 -3.57 -13.94
CA TYR A 314 24.86 -4.06 -15.17
C TYR A 314 24.23 -5.42 -14.93
N ALA A 315 23.00 -5.58 -15.42
CA ALA A 315 22.26 -6.82 -15.42
C ALA A 315 21.89 -7.16 -16.88
N GLY A 316 22.68 -8.03 -17.49
CA GLY A 316 22.59 -8.30 -18.93
C GLY A 316 22.88 -7.03 -19.76
N ASN A 317 21.93 -6.64 -20.63
CA ASN A 317 22.01 -5.44 -21.47
C ASN A 317 21.36 -4.20 -20.85
N ARG A 318 21.10 -4.21 -19.54
CA ARG A 318 20.51 -3.11 -18.80
C ARG A 318 21.45 -2.63 -17.71
N ALA A 319 21.49 -1.31 -17.53
CA ALA A 319 22.11 -0.68 -16.38
C ALA A 319 21.12 -0.58 -15.22
N MET A 320 21.54 -0.98 -14.05
CA MET A 320 20.84 -0.76 -12.79
C MET A 320 21.54 0.34 -12.02
N VAL A 321 20.88 1.47 -11.89
CA VAL A 321 21.43 2.68 -11.23
C VAL A 321 20.71 2.89 -9.92
N GLN A 322 21.45 3.12 -8.85
CA GLN A 322 20.92 3.50 -7.55
C GLN A 322 21.31 4.94 -7.22
N TYR A 323 20.29 5.73 -6.89
CA TYR A 323 20.42 7.12 -6.48
C TYR A 323 19.74 7.37 -5.15
N GLU A 324 20.30 8.30 -4.38
CA GLU A 324 19.57 9.04 -3.37
C GLU A 324 19.06 10.35 -4.00
N LEU A 325 17.77 10.61 -3.84
CA LEU A 325 17.08 11.77 -4.42
C LEU A 325 16.23 12.46 -3.36
N PRO A 326 16.21 13.80 -3.30
CA PRO A 326 15.22 14.50 -2.49
C PRO A 326 13.81 14.14 -2.96
N LEU A 327 12.94 13.75 -2.04
CA LEU A 327 11.58 13.31 -2.39
C LEU A 327 10.81 14.41 -3.14
N ASN A 328 11.00 15.68 -2.76
CA ASN A 328 10.32 16.81 -3.40
C ASN A 328 10.67 16.97 -4.89
N GLU A 329 11.87 16.57 -5.30
CA GLU A 329 12.28 16.59 -6.71
C GLU A 329 11.66 15.45 -7.53
N VAL A 330 11.18 14.42 -6.86
CA VAL A 330 10.60 13.22 -7.49
C VAL A 330 9.08 13.34 -7.64
N VAL A 331 8.40 13.98 -6.68
CA VAL A 331 6.93 14.03 -6.64
C VAL A 331 6.31 14.98 -7.66
N PHE A 332 7.07 15.75 -8.42
CA PHE A 332 6.52 16.72 -9.36
C PHE A 332 6.42 16.16 -10.80
N ASP A 333 7.53 16.03 -11.53
CA ASP A 333 7.54 15.63 -12.94
C ASP A 333 8.59 14.56 -13.28
N PHE A 334 9.27 14.04 -12.27
CA PHE A 334 10.38 13.11 -12.46
C PHE A 334 9.97 11.84 -13.23
N TYR A 335 8.82 11.25 -12.87
CA TYR A 335 8.34 10.04 -13.53
C TYR A 335 7.95 10.27 -14.97
N ASP A 336 7.38 11.43 -15.31
CA ASP A 336 7.00 11.76 -16.69
C ASP A 336 8.23 11.98 -17.57
N ARG A 337 9.30 12.53 -17.02
CA ARG A 337 10.57 12.69 -17.70
C ARG A 337 11.38 11.40 -17.79
N LEU A 338 11.16 10.47 -16.87
CA LEU A 338 11.83 9.16 -16.85
C LEU A 338 11.24 8.21 -17.90
N LYS A 339 9.96 8.31 -18.23
CA LYS A 339 9.26 7.54 -19.29
C LYS A 339 9.70 7.96 -20.67
#